data_4835013f9431c459282e13bee5220fb4
#
_entry.id   4835013f9431c459282e13bee5220fb4
#
_cell.length_a   1.000
_cell.length_b   1.000
_cell.length_c   1.000
_cell.angle_alpha   90.00
_cell.angle_beta   90.00
_cell.angle_gamma   90.00
#
_symmetry.space_group_name_H-M   'P 1'
#
loop_
_entity.id
_entity.type
_entity.pdbx_description
1 polymer ?
#
loop_
_entity_poly.entity_id
_entity_poly.type
_entity_poly.pdbx_seq_one_letter_code
_entity_poly.pdbx_strand_id
1 'polypeptide(L)'
;RWQRKVCRIYRRLEREQSLSYIEFNYMILQAYDFLELNKNKNCLTQIGGSDQWGNIVNGVDSIKRQSGNTAYGLTTPLITLASGAKMGKTEKGAVWLNKKMLSPYDYWQFWRNTNDKDVIKFLKLFTDLDVNKIDNLKNNQDINQLKILLANETTAMLHGFKAAKDSEDTAKKTFKDKSVGKDLPT
;
A
#
# COMPACT_ATOMS: atom_id res chain seq x y z
N ARG A 1 21.26 -18.40 15.85
CA ARG A 1 21.28 -19.25 14.63
C ARG A 1 20.11 -18.98 13.67
N TRP A 2 18.92 -18.68 14.17
CA TRP A 2 17.70 -18.39 13.38
C TRP A 2 17.77 -17.03 12.67
N GLN A 3 18.29 -15.99 13.34
CA GLN A 3 18.46 -14.63 12.82
C GLN A 3 19.34 -14.56 11.57
N ARG A 4 20.39 -15.41 11.48
CA ARG A 4 21.29 -15.45 10.31
C ARG A 4 20.58 -15.90 9.03
N LYS A 5 19.62 -16.84 9.11
CA LYS A 5 18.87 -17.34 7.94
C LYS A 5 17.85 -16.35 7.40
N VAL A 6 17.44 -15.37 8.19
CA VAL A 6 16.40 -14.39 7.81
C VAL A 6 16.98 -13.05 7.34
N CYS A 7 18.23 -12.74 7.70
CA CYS A 7 18.88 -11.51 7.30
C CYS A 7 19.18 -11.51 5.79
N ARG A 8 18.63 -10.55 5.06
CA ARG A 8 18.84 -10.38 3.61
C ARG A 8 20.33 -10.22 3.25
N ILE A 9 21.10 -9.53 4.09
CA ILE A 9 22.56 -9.35 3.93
C ILE A 9 23.28 -10.69 4.03
N TYR A 10 22.95 -11.48 5.06
CA TYR A 10 23.61 -12.77 5.25
C TYR A 10 23.40 -13.70 4.07
N ARG A 11 22.17 -13.74 3.52
CA ARG A 11 21.88 -14.52 2.30
C ARG A 11 22.65 -14.03 1.08
N ARG A 12 22.88 -12.72 0.95
CA ARG A 12 23.67 -12.16 -0.15
C ARG A 12 25.13 -12.51 -0.01
N LEU A 13 25.68 -12.39 1.21
CA LEU A 13 27.07 -12.79 1.49
C LEU A 13 27.29 -14.28 1.25
N GLU A 14 26.36 -15.15 1.67
CA GLU A 14 26.42 -16.60 1.39
C GLU A 14 26.35 -16.92 -0.11
N ARG A 15 25.73 -16.05 -0.92
CA ARG A 15 25.61 -16.20 -2.38
C ARG A 15 26.65 -15.41 -3.16
N GLU A 16 27.64 -14.85 -2.47
CA GLU A 16 28.69 -13.97 -3.06
C GLU A 16 28.11 -12.80 -3.89
N GLN A 17 26.89 -12.34 -3.53
CA GLN A 17 26.25 -11.22 -4.19
C GLN A 17 26.74 -9.90 -3.61
N SER A 18 26.99 -8.93 -4.47
CA SER A 18 27.40 -7.58 -4.05
C SER A 18 26.38 -6.93 -3.12
N LEU A 19 26.87 -6.27 -2.08
CA LEU A 19 26.09 -5.45 -1.16
C LEU A 19 26.59 -4.02 -1.26
N SER A 20 25.70 -3.08 -1.62
CA SER A 20 26.09 -1.68 -1.63
C SER A 20 26.21 -1.12 -0.21
N TYR A 21 27.07 -0.12 -0.04
CA TYR A 21 27.22 0.61 1.22
C TYR A 21 25.89 1.22 1.70
N ILE A 22 25.08 1.72 0.78
CA ILE A 22 23.75 2.30 1.08
C ILE A 22 22.80 1.23 1.63
N GLU A 23 22.75 0.04 1.02
CA GLU A 23 21.89 -1.05 1.49
C GLU A 23 22.30 -1.53 2.88
N PHE A 24 23.60 -1.55 3.18
CA PHE A 24 24.10 -1.91 4.50
C PHE A 24 23.75 -0.86 5.56
N ASN A 25 24.02 0.41 5.28
CA ASN A 25 23.74 1.50 6.20
C ASN A 25 22.25 1.72 6.45
N TYR A 26 21.39 1.49 5.44
CA TYR A 26 19.96 1.64 5.59
C TYR A 26 19.39 0.84 6.78
N MET A 27 19.86 -0.39 6.96
CA MET A 27 19.39 -1.22 8.09
C MET A 27 19.87 -0.69 9.45
N ILE A 28 21.09 -0.16 9.50
CA ILE A 28 21.66 0.41 10.73
C ILE A 28 20.90 1.68 11.10
N LEU A 29 20.67 2.57 10.14
CA LEU A 29 19.92 3.82 10.34
C LEU A 29 18.50 3.57 10.82
N GLN A 30 17.78 2.65 10.18
CA GLN A 30 16.41 2.30 10.60
C GLN A 30 16.38 1.67 12.01
N ALA A 31 17.36 0.83 12.34
CA ALA A 31 17.47 0.25 13.67
C ALA A 31 17.76 1.33 14.74
N TYR A 32 18.62 2.30 14.41
CA TYR A 32 18.93 3.43 15.27
C TYR A 32 17.72 4.36 15.48
N ASP A 33 16.99 4.66 14.41
CA ASP A 33 15.74 5.45 14.50
C ASP A 33 14.74 4.81 15.46
N PHE A 34 14.55 3.49 15.36
CA PHE A 34 13.64 2.78 16.26
C PHE A 34 14.12 2.83 17.72
N LEU A 35 15.43 2.69 17.95
CA LEU A 35 16.02 2.84 19.27
C LEU A 35 15.76 4.24 19.86
N GLU A 36 15.99 5.30 19.09
CA GLU A 36 15.77 6.67 19.53
C GLU A 36 14.28 6.98 19.78
N LEU A 37 13.39 6.45 18.93
CA LEU A 37 11.94 6.54 19.17
C LEU A 37 11.52 5.77 20.42
N ASN A 38 12.12 4.63 20.70
CA ASN A 38 11.85 3.89 21.94
C ASN A 38 12.30 4.70 23.17
N LYS A 39 13.52 5.25 23.16
CA LYS A 39 14.06 6.04 24.28
C LYS A 39 13.28 7.32 24.53
N ASN A 40 12.98 8.08 23.46
CA ASN A 40 12.48 9.45 23.58
C ASN A 40 10.95 9.55 23.53
N LYS A 41 10.26 8.56 22.94
CA LYS A 41 8.82 8.56 22.72
C LYS A 41 8.10 7.33 23.24
N ASN A 42 8.81 6.43 23.93
CA ASN A 42 8.27 5.16 24.41
C ASN A 42 7.60 4.33 23.29
N CYS A 43 8.16 4.40 22.08
CA CYS A 43 7.67 3.65 20.94
C CYS A 43 8.04 2.17 21.11
N LEU A 44 7.06 1.30 21.30
CA LEU A 44 7.27 -0.12 21.60
C LEU A 44 7.16 -1.02 20.37
N THR A 45 6.52 -0.57 19.29
CA THR A 45 6.23 -1.42 18.14
C THR A 45 6.60 -0.74 16.82
N GLN A 46 7.30 -1.46 15.96
CA GLN A 46 7.53 -1.06 14.57
C GLN A 46 6.77 -1.98 13.63
N ILE A 47 6.01 -1.38 12.70
CA ILE A 47 5.18 -2.11 11.72
C ILE A 47 5.73 -1.86 10.31
N GLY A 48 5.73 -2.89 9.47
CA GLY A 48 6.13 -2.75 8.07
C GLY A 48 5.64 -3.87 7.17
N GLY A 49 5.99 -3.82 5.90
CA GLY A 49 5.80 -4.94 4.99
C GLY A 49 6.77 -6.09 5.30
N SER A 50 6.48 -7.28 4.80
CA SER A 50 7.32 -8.47 5.03
C SER A 50 8.77 -8.31 4.53
N ASP A 51 9.01 -7.39 3.59
CA ASP A 51 10.35 -7.02 3.11
C ASP A 51 11.15 -6.20 4.14
N GLN A 52 10.50 -5.59 5.15
CA GLN A 52 11.11 -4.80 6.22
C GLN A 52 11.50 -5.63 7.43
N TRP A 53 11.18 -6.91 7.48
CA TRP A 53 11.41 -7.77 8.65
C TRP A 53 12.86 -7.70 9.17
N GLY A 54 13.84 -7.79 8.28
CA GLY A 54 15.26 -7.74 8.67
C GLY A 54 15.64 -6.43 9.35
N ASN A 55 15.14 -5.30 8.85
CA ASN A 55 15.40 -3.98 9.41
C ASN A 55 14.74 -3.83 10.79
N ILE A 56 13.49 -4.26 10.91
CA ILE A 56 12.72 -4.19 12.17
C ILE A 56 13.38 -5.02 13.27
N VAL A 57 13.81 -6.25 12.96
CA VAL A 57 14.46 -7.14 13.93
C VAL A 57 15.78 -6.52 14.45
N ASN A 58 16.54 -5.86 13.58
CA ASN A 58 17.76 -5.17 14.01
C ASN A 58 17.46 -4.04 15.01
N GLY A 59 16.34 -3.32 14.81
CA GLY A 59 15.88 -2.30 15.76
C GLY A 59 15.48 -2.90 17.10
N VAL A 60 14.70 -3.98 17.11
CA VAL A 60 14.33 -4.72 18.32
C VAL A 60 15.55 -5.22 19.08
N ASP A 61 16.52 -5.82 18.39
CA ASP A 61 17.77 -6.28 19.00
C ASP A 61 18.60 -5.12 19.56
N SER A 62 18.66 -3.98 18.85
CA SER A 62 19.37 -2.78 19.33
C SER A 62 18.78 -2.24 20.62
N ILE A 63 17.45 -2.13 20.70
CA ILE A 63 16.74 -1.68 21.89
C ILE A 63 17.05 -2.62 23.06
N LYS A 64 16.92 -3.93 22.86
CA LYS A 64 17.18 -4.91 23.90
C LYS A 64 18.62 -4.84 24.42
N ARG A 65 19.61 -4.67 23.53
CA ARG A 65 21.04 -4.65 23.90
C ARG A 65 21.47 -3.36 24.59
N GLN A 66 20.90 -2.22 24.17
CA GLN A 66 21.36 -0.91 24.66
C GLN A 66 20.58 -0.43 25.87
N SER A 67 19.27 -0.67 25.93
CA SER A 67 18.40 -0.19 27.02
C SER A 67 17.81 -1.29 27.90
N GLY A 68 17.95 -2.57 27.52
CA GLY A 68 17.29 -3.68 28.20
C GLY A 68 15.77 -3.73 27.99
N ASN A 69 15.20 -2.76 27.29
CA ASN A 69 13.75 -2.66 27.06
C ASN A 69 13.24 -3.74 26.10
N THR A 70 11.96 -4.03 26.21
CA THR A 70 11.26 -4.90 25.27
C THR A 70 10.62 -4.05 24.17
N ALA A 71 10.84 -4.46 22.91
CA ALA A 71 10.18 -3.89 21.75
C ALA A 71 9.70 -5.00 20.81
N TYR A 72 8.74 -4.67 19.94
CA TYR A 72 8.05 -5.63 19.10
C TYR A 72 8.13 -5.21 17.62
N GLY A 73 8.17 -6.21 16.75
CA GLY A 73 8.05 -6.02 15.30
C GLY A 73 6.83 -6.75 14.75
N LEU A 74 6.06 -6.08 13.91
CA LEU A 74 4.94 -6.65 13.19
C LEU A 74 5.13 -6.47 11.69
N THR A 75 4.96 -7.52 10.91
CA THR A 75 4.97 -7.38 9.45
C THR A 75 3.71 -7.95 8.82
N THR A 76 3.26 -7.29 7.76
CA THR A 76 2.16 -7.73 6.92
C THR A 76 2.67 -8.22 5.56
N PRO A 77 1.96 -9.12 4.87
CA PRO A 77 2.25 -9.45 3.49
C PRO A 77 2.24 -8.19 2.60
N LEU A 78 3.11 -8.16 1.58
CA LEU A 78 3.11 -7.07 0.61
C LEU A 78 1.82 -7.08 -0.20
N ILE A 79 1.27 -5.88 -0.43
CA ILE A 79 0.13 -5.72 -1.34
C ILE A 79 0.65 -5.81 -2.76
N THR A 80 0.27 -6.88 -3.44
CA THR A 80 0.62 -7.15 -4.84
C THR A 80 -0.63 -7.14 -5.71
N LEU A 81 -0.46 -6.77 -6.96
CA LEU A 81 -1.48 -6.92 -8.01
C LEU A 81 -1.57 -8.39 -8.43
N ALA A 82 -2.66 -8.77 -9.11
CA ALA A 82 -2.84 -10.10 -9.70
C ALA A 82 -1.72 -10.47 -10.68
N SER A 83 -1.03 -9.49 -11.27
CA SER A 83 0.16 -9.65 -12.10
C SER A 83 1.44 -10.01 -11.32
N GLY A 84 1.40 -9.99 -9.97
CA GLY A 84 2.58 -10.14 -9.11
C GLY A 84 3.37 -8.85 -8.88
N ALA A 85 3.05 -7.77 -9.59
CA ALA A 85 3.70 -6.47 -9.38
C ALA A 85 3.31 -5.85 -8.03
N LYS A 86 4.21 -5.06 -7.43
CA LYS A 86 3.90 -4.31 -6.20
C LYS A 86 2.90 -3.20 -6.52
N MET A 87 1.85 -3.07 -5.70
CA MET A 87 0.88 -1.98 -5.83
C MET A 87 1.55 -0.61 -5.58
N GLY A 88 1.05 0.43 -6.28
CA GLY A 88 1.51 1.81 -6.10
C GLY A 88 2.78 2.20 -6.86
N LYS A 89 3.44 1.23 -7.53
CA LYS A 89 4.54 1.48 -8.47
C LYS A 89 4.12 1.01 -9.86
N THR A 90 3.59 1.91 -10.68
CA THR A 90 3.28 1.63 -12.08
C THR A 90 4.46 2.00 -12.97
N GLU A 91 4.50 1.50 -14.21
CA GLU A 91 5.49 1.93 -15.21
C GLU A 91 5.42 3.44 -15.49
N LYS A 92 4.26 4.04 -15.26
CA LYS A 92 3.99 5.48 -15.39
C LYS A 92 4.28 6.30 -14.12
N GLY A 93 4.80 5.67 -13.05
CA GLY A 93 5.10 6.33 -11.77
C GLY A 93 4.16 5.95 -10.62
N ALA A 94 4.14 6.76 -9.57
CA ALA A 94 3.31 6.54 -8.39
C ALA A 94 1.87 7.02 -8.62
N VAL A 95 0.91 6.38 -7.95
CA VAL A 95 -0.47 6.88 -7.88
C VAL A 95 -0.53 7.96 -6.81
N TRP A 96 -0.61 9.21 -7.22
CA TRP A 96 -0.57 10.35 -6.33
C TRP A 96 -1.91 10.59 -5.64
N LEU A 97 -1.85 10.90 -4.34
CA LEU A 97 -3.04 11.26 -3.54
C LEU A 97 -3.37 12.76 -3.63
N ASN A 98 -2.40 13.59 -3.97
CA ASN A 98 -2.60 15.02 -4.11
C ASN A 98 -3.31 15.34 -5.43
N LYS A 99 -4.47 15.99 -5.37
CA LYS A 99 -5.29 16.37 -6.53
C LYS A 99 -4.60 17.29 -7.56
N LYS A 100 -3.51 17.97 -7.17
CA LYS A 100 -2.70 18.77 -8.08
C LYS A 100 -1.76 17.93 -8.94
N MET A 101 -1.46 16.69 -8.52
CA MET A 101 -0.55 15.77 -9.19
C MET A 101 -1.30 14.66 -9.94
N LEU A 102 -2.46 14.28 -9.46
CA LEU A 102 -3.37 13.33 -10.10
C LEU A 102 -4.80 13.81 -9.85
N SER A 103 -5.55 14.06 -10.93
CA SER A 103 -6.92 14.55 -10.81
C SER A 103 -7.82 13.53 -10.09
N PRO A 104 -8.91 13.96 -9.41
CA PRO A 104 -9.88 13.02 -8.82
C PRO A 104 -10.47 12.05 -9.85
N TYR A 105 -10.64 12.48 -11.09
CA TYR A 105 -11.12 11.64 -12.18
C TYR A 105 -10.09 10.55 -12.54
N ASP A 106 -8.80 10.89 -12.71
CA ASP A 106 -7.75 9.91 -13.01
C ASP A 106 -7.53 8.94 -11.84
N TYR A 107 -7.63 9.44 -10.60
CA TYR A 107 -7.59 8.60 -9.41
C TYR A 107 -8.77 7.61 -9.39
N TRP A 108 -9.98 8.07 -9.71
CA TRP A 108 -11.16 7.23 -9.85
C TRP A 108 -10.98 6.19 -10.97
N GLN A 109 -10.45 6.60 -12.13
CA GLN A 109 -10.15 5.71 -13.25
C GLN A 109 -9.11 4.65 -12.90
N PHE A 110 -8.10 4.99 -12.11
CA PHE A 110 -7.12 4.01 -11.63
C PHE A 110 -7.82 2.86 -10.90
N TRP A 111 -8.72 3.15 -9.98
CA TRP A 111 -9.46 2.13 -9.24
C TRP A 111 -10.50 1.41 -10.11
N ARG A 112 -11.16 2.12 -11.01
CA ARG A 112 -12.12 1.54 -11.95
C ARG A 112 -11.47 0.53 -12.90
N ASN A 113 -10.20 0.70 -13.24
CA ASN A 113 -9.42 -0.17 -14.11
C ASN A 113 -8.69 -1.30 -13.36
N THR A 114 -9.00 -1.53 -12.09
CA THR A 114 -8.47 -2.64 -11.30
C THR A 114 -8.79 -3.99 -11.97
N ASN A 115 -7.82 -4.93 -11.92
CA ASN A 115 -8.04 -6.28 -12.40
C ASN A 115 -9.14 -6.99 -11.59
N ASP A 116 -10.00 -7.75 -12.25
CA ASP A 116 -11.16 -8.43 -11.63
C ASP A 116 -10.77 -9.25 -10.40
N LYS A 117 -9.61 -9.94 -10.46
CA LYS A 117 -9.11 -10.77 -9.36
C LYS A 117 -8.71 -9.97 -8.11
N ASP A 118 -8.43 -8.68 -8.26
CA ASP A 118 -7.98 -7.82 -7.16
C ASP A 118 -9.13 -7.01 -6.52
N VAL A 119 -10.28 -6.88 -7.20
CA VAL A 119 -11.38 -6.00 -6.78
C VAL A 119 -11.83 -6.28 -5.34
N ILE A 120 -12.15 -7.53 -5.02
CA ILE A 120 -12.62 -7.92 -3.68
C ILE A 120 -11.54 -7.68 -2.61
N LYS A 121 -10.30 -8.01 -2.94
CA LYS A 121 -9.16 -7.77 -2.04
C LYS A 121 -9.02 -6.27 -1.75
N PHE A 122 -9.16 -5.43 -2.77
CA PHE A 122 -9.00 -3.99 -2.60
C PHE A 122 -10.20 -3.34 -1.94
N LEU A 123 -11.43 -3.82 -2.16
CA LEU A 123 -12.59 -3.40 -1.37
C LEU A 123 -12.35 -3.64 0.13
N LYS A 124 -11.80 -4.81 0.51
CA LYS A 124 -11.49 -5.13 1.92
C LYS A 124 -10.34 -4.32 2.50
N LEU A 125 -9.38 -3.88 1.69
CA LEU A 125 -8.17 -3.19 2.16
C LEU A 125 -8.27 -1.66 2.12
N PHE A 126 -9.04 -1.11 1.18
CA PHE A 126 -9.03 0.32 0.87
C PHE A 126 -10.41 0.99 1.01
N THR A 127 -11.37 0.32 1.62
CA THR A 127 -12.67 0.94 1.94
C THR A 127 -13.07 0.62 3.38
N ASP A 128 -13.96 1.45 3.94
CA ASP A 128 -14.54 1.25 5.27
C ASP A 128 -15.80 0.36 5.24
N LEU A 129 -16.03 -0.34 4.12
CA LEU A 129 -17.18 -1.23 3.99
C LEU A 129 -17.01 -2.47 4.88
N ASP A 130 -18.11 -2.88 5.53
CA ASP A 130 -18.13 -4.10 6.31
C ASP A 130 -17.78 -5.33 5.46
N VAL A 131 -16.92 -6.20 6.02
CA VAL A 131 -16.42 -7.40 5.31
C VAL A 131 -17.54 -8.33 4.88
N ASN A 132 -18.58 -8.51 5.75
CA ASN A 132 -19.72 -9.35 5.42
C ASN A 132 -20.53 -8.76 4.27
N LYS A 133 -20.65 -7.42 4.22
CA LYS A 133 -21.28 -6.72 3.09
C LYS A 133 -20.52 -6.96 1.79
N ILE A 134 -19.19 -6.86 1.82
CA ILE A 134 -18.35 -7.14 0.64
C ILE A 134 -18.50 -8.58 0.15
N ASP A 135 -18.52 -9.56 1.08
CA ASP A 135 -18.67 -10.97 0.73
C ASP A 135 -20.07 -11.28 0.15
N ASN A 136 -21.12 -10.61 0.65
CA ASN A 136 -22.46 -10.70 0.07
C ASN A 136 -22.53 -10.07 -1.36
N LEU A 137 -21.89 -8.92 -1.55
CA LEU A 137 -21.82 -8.25 -2.86
C LEU A 137 -21.08 -9.10 -3.90
N LYS A 138 -20.00 -9.78 -3.51
CA LYS A 138 -19.26 -10.69 -4.38
C LYS A 138 -20.13 -11.76 -5.04
N ASN A 139 -21.14 -12.25 -4.32
CA ASN A 139 -22.00 -13.34 -4.80
C ASN A 139 -23.20 -12.84 -5.63
N ASN A 140 -23.57 -11.56 -5.49
CA ASN A 140 -24.84 -11.02 -5.98
C ASN A 140 -24.70 -9.89 -7.00
N GLN A 141 -23.47 -9.39 -7.26
CA GLN A 141 -23.26 -8.26 -8.17
C GLN A 141 -22.25 -8.57 -9.29
N ASP A 142 -22.46 -7.90 -10.42
CA ASP A 142 -21.52 -7.90 -11.52
C ASP A 142 -20.18 -7.24 -11.11
N ILE A 143 -19.08 -7.80 -11.58
CA ILE A 143 -17.72 -7.32 -11.30
C ILE A 143 -17.54 -5.84 -11.68
N ASN A 144 -18.21 -5.37 -12.74
CA ASN A 144 -18.13 -3.98 -13.15
C ASN A 144 -18.79 -3.04 -12.13
N GLN A 145 -19.88 -3.47 -11.48
CA GLN A 145 -20.50 -2.70 -10.39
C GLN A 145 -19.58 -2.65 -9.17
N LEU A 146 -18.91 -3.73 -8.85
CA LEU A 146 -17.93 -3.77 -7.76
C LEU A 146 -16.73 -2.87 -8.03
N LYS A 147 -16.27 -2.76 -9.28
CA LYS A 147 -15.22 -1.80 -9.68
C LYS A 147 -15.65 -0.35 -9.54
N ILE A 148 -16.92 -0.04 -9.91
CA ILE A 148 -17.48 1.30 -9.71
C ILE A 148 -17.57 1.60 -8.21
N LEU A 149 -18.05 0.65 -7.42
CA LEU A 149 -18.12 0.79 -5.96
C LEU A 149 -16.72 1.06 -5.37
N LEU A 150 -15.72 0.26 -5.75
CA LEU A 150 -14.34 0.46 -5.29
C LEU A 150 -13.83 1.87 -5.65
N ALA A 151 -14.03 2.30 -6.89
CA ALA A 151 -13.59 3.62 -7.34
C ALA A 151 -14.33 4.75 -6.62
N ASN A 152 -15.61 4.62 -6.38
CA ASN A 152 -16.41 5.60 -5.66
C ASN A 152 -15.98 5.71 -4.19
N GLU A 153 -15.88 4.59 -3.47
CA GLU A 153 -15.51 4.57 -2.06
C GLU A 153 -14.10 5.15 -1.84
N THR A 154 -13.11 4.69 -2.62
CA THR A 154 -11.74 5.18 -2.49
C THR A 154 -11.60 6.66 -2.87
N THR A 155 -12.31 7.12 -3.89
CA THR A 155 -12.29 8.53 -4.30
C THR A 155 -13.06 9.40 -3.30
N ALA A 156 -14.19 8.94 -2.77
CA ALA A 156 -14.92 9.65 -1.74
C ALA A 156 -14.13 9.82 -0.45
N MET A 157 -13.40 8.79 -0.04
CA MET A 157 -12.51 8.82 1.13
C MET A 157 -11.40 9.87 0.98
N LEU A 158 -10.81 9.99 -0.21
CA LEU A 158 -9.67 10.88 -0.45
C LEU A 158 -10.08 12.31 -0.84
N HIS A 159 -11.07 12.46 -1.72
CA HIS A 159 -11.44 13.72 -2.37
C HIS A 159 -12.86 14.19 -2.06
N GLY A 160 -13.63 13.40 -1.28
CA GLY A 160 -15.02 13.68 -0.91
C GLY A 160 -16.04 13.12 -1.89
N PHE A 161 -17.27 12.94 -1.40
CA PHE A 161 -18.37 12.34 -2.15
C PHE A 161 -18.72 13.06 -3.46
N LYS A 162 -18.63 14.40 -3.46
CA LYS A 162 -18.89 15.19 -4.66
C LYS A 162 -17.92 14.84 -5.77
N ALA A 163 -16.60 14.78 -5.47
CA ALA A 163 -15.58 14.45 -6.46
C ALA A 163 -15.75 13.02 -7.01
N ALA A 164 -16.11 12.06 -6.16
CA ALA A 164 -16.40 10.70 -6.59
C ALA A 164 -17.59 10.62 -7.55
N LYS A 165 -18.69 11.31 -7.21
CA LYS A 165 -19.88 11.37 -8.05
C LYS A 165 -19.64 12.07 -9.39
N ASP A 166 -18.97 13.22 -9.37
CA ASP A 166 -18.62 13.98 -10.58
C ASP A 166 -17.71 13.13 -11.51
N SER A 167 -16.78 12.35 -10.94
CA SER A 167 -15.91 11.43 -11.68
C SER A 167 -16.70 10.28 -12.31
N GLU A 168 -17.61 9.66 -11.57
CA GLU A 168 -18.49 8.60 -12.10
C GLU A 168 -19.39 9.11 -13.22
N ASP A 169 -20.01 10.28 -13.03
CA ASP A 169 -20.90 10.89 -14.03
C ASP A 169 -20.12 11.29 -15.29
N THR A 170 -18.91 11.82 -15.15
CA THR A 170 -18.02 12.11 -16.27
C THR A 170 -17.64 10.83 -17.03
N ALA A 171 -17.30 9.77 -16.33
CA ALA A 171 -17.00 8.48 -16.97
C ALA A 171 -18.20 7.91 -17.70
N LYS A 172 -19.41 7.99 -17.12
CA LYS A 172 -20.66 7.56 -17.81
C LYS A 172 -20.91 8.33 -19.09
N LYS A 173 -20.76 9.65 -19.08
CA LYS A 173 -20.93 10.51 -20.27
C LYS A 173 -19.90 10.18 -21.34
N THR A 174 -18.62 10.08 -20.96
CA THR A 174 -17.52 9.83 -21.91
C THR A 174 -17.64 8.46 -22.59
N PHE A 175 -17.97 7.41 -21.83
CA PHE A 175 -17.91 6.04 -22.33
C PHE A 175 -19.25 5.46 -22.79
N LYS A 176 -20.41 5.91 -22.23
CA LYS A 176 -21.73 5.49 -22.69
C LYS A 176 -22.30 6.38 -23.78
N ASP A 177 -22.23 7.69 -23.57
CA ASP A 177 -22.90 8.67 -24.42
C ASP A 177 -21.98 9.25 -25.49
N LYS A 178 -20.69 8.83 -25.51
CA LYS A 178 -19.64 9.35 -26.40
C LYS A 178 -19.55 10.89 -26.40
N SER A 179 -19.93 11.51 -25.30
CA SER A 179 -19.85 12.96 -25.09
C SER A 179 -18.68 13.31 -24.17
N VAL A 180 -18.14 14.52 -24.34
CA VAL A 180 -17.00 15.00 -23.49
C VAL A 180 -17.55 15.42 -22.14
N GLY A 181 -17.05 14.79 -21.06
CA GLY A 181 -17.35 15.17 -19.69
C GLY A 181 -16.63 16.45 -19.26
N LYS A 182 -17.21 17.20 -18.32
CA LYS A 182 -16.68 18.49 -17.85
C LYS A 182 -15.35 18.41 -17.08
N ASP A 183 -15.04 17.25 -16.51
CA ASP A 183 -13.90 17.04 -15.61
C ASP A 183 -12.77 16.21 -16.25
N LEU A 184 -12.74 16.12 -17.58
CA LEU A 184 -11.60 15.50 -18.26
C LEU A 184 -10.38 16.41 -18.11
N PRO A 185 -9.22 15.88 -17.69
CA PRO A 185 -7.98 16.64 -17.66
C PRO A 185 -7.61 17.03 -19.09
N THR A 186 -7.28 18.30 -19.29
CA THR A 186 -6.77 18.88 -20.54
C THR A 186 -5.27 18.65 -20.65
#